data_abf5862a7f7976848c655b8cc7976b8f
#
_entry.id   abf5862a7f7976848c655b8cc7976b8f
#
_cell.length_a   1.000
_cell.length_b   1.000
_cell.length_c   1.000
_cell.angle_alpha   90.00
_cell.angle_beta   90.00
_cell.angle_gamma   90.00
#
_symmetry.space_group_name_H-M   'P 1'
#
loop_
_entity.id
_entity.type
_entity.pdbx_description
1 polymer ?
#
loop_
_entity_poly.entity_id
_entity_poly.type
_entity_poly.pdbx_seq_one_letter_code
_entity_poly.pdbx_strand_id
1 'polypeptide(L)'
;METTFADVTLLTAPGRVFTPRPATERLVGRALELVDGRPLRVADVGTGTGAIAVPLAVKAPELVIWASDTNPDAVALARANAELNGVADRVHVVQGDLLDPLPGAFDLIVANLPYLAESLHDARYDDDPPEVIYAPGDGLDHYRRLLGACEAGKLVTPGGVVLIQFHRKILTANCWELKALRARLDELQRAAA
;
A
#
# COMPACT_ATOMS: atom_id res chain seq x y z
N MET A 1 -5.45 -18.54 -7.33
CA MET A 1 -4.34 -19.50 -7.09
C MET A 1 -3.78 -19.19 -5.72
N GLU A 2 -3.10 -20.16 -5.07
CA GLU A 2 -2.41 -19.92 -3.80
C GLU A 2 -0.91 -19.66 -4.03
N THR A 3 -0.33 -18.78 -3.24
CA THR A 3 1.11 -18.49 -3.22
C THR A 3 1.58 -18.24 -1.80
N THR A 4 2.84 -18.52 -1.52
CA THR A 4 3.48 -18.10 -0.27
C THR A 4 4.12 -16.73 -0.49
N PHE A 5 3.82 -15.78 0.39
CA PHE A 5 4.33 -14.43 0.32
C PHE A 5 4.56 -13.89 1.73
N ALA A 6 5.75 -13.37 2.04
CA ALA A 6 6.12 -12.87 3.37
C ALA A 6 5.73 -13.86 4.51
N ASP A 7 5.96 -15.17 4.30
CA ASP A 7 5.67 -16.28 5.18
C ASP A 7 4.17 -16.52 5.50
N VAL A 8 3.26 -15.97 4.70
CA VAL A 8 1.81 -16.27 4.78
C VAL A 8 1.32 -16.88 3.45
N THR A 9 0.19 -17.56 3.50
CA THR A 9 -0.48 -18.07 2.28
C THR A 9 -1.45 -17.02 1.76
N LEU A 10 -1.31 -16.62 0.50
CA LEU A 10 -2.23 -15.70 -0.15
C LEU A 10 -2.90 -16.35 -1.36
N LEU A 11 -4.20 -16.13 -1.49
CA LEU A 11 -4.93 -16.31 -2.73
C LEU A 11 -4.55 -15.17 -3.69
N THR A 12 -4.35 -15.51 -4.96
CA THR A 12 -4.03 -14.53 -6.02
C THR A 12 -4.97 -14.69 -7.20
N ALA A 13 -5.18 -13.63 -7.95
CA ALA A 13 -6.01 -13.58 -9.15
C ALA A 13 -5.28 -12.82 -10.27
N PRO A 14 -4.25 -13.45 -10.91
CA PRO A 14 -3.51 -12.83 -12.01
C PRO A 14 -4.46 -12.34 -13.12
N GLY A 15 -4.17 -11.22 -13.74
CA GLY A 15 -5.02 -10.57 -14.73
C GLY A 15 -6.24 -9.85 -14.19
N ARG A 16 -6.51 -9.90 -12.87
CA ARG A 16 -7.62 -9.19 -12.21
C ARG A 16 -7.17 -8.31 -11.05
N VAL A 17 -6.17 -8.75 -10.30
CA VAL A 17 -5.60 -8.07 -9.14
C VAL A 17 -4.08 -8.16 -9.23
N PHE A 18 -3.37 -7.12 -8.81
CA PHE A 18 -1.91 -7.08 -8.80
C PHE A 18 -1.31 -8.31 -8.11
N THR A 19 -0.39 -8.95 -8.80
CA THR A 19 0.34 -10.11 -8.27
C THR A 19 1.44 -9.65 -7.32
N PRO A 20 1.46 -10.12 -6.05
CA PRO A 20 2.49 -9.73 -5.07
C PRO A 20 3.92 -9.99 -5.58
N ARG A 21 4.82 -9.03 -5.37
CA ARG A 21 6.20 -9.06 -5.87
C ARG A 21 7.22 -8.97 -4.73
N PRO A 22 8.47 -9.45 -4.90
CA PRO A 22 9.50 -9.38 -3.85
C PRO A 22 9.80 -7.96 -3.33
N ALA A 23 9.51 -6.92 -4.15
CA ALA A 23 9.61 -5.54 -3.70
C ALA A 23 8.60 -5.22 -2.60
N THR A 24 7.39 -5.78 -2.67
CA THR A 24 6.35 -5.59 -1.66
C THR A 24 6.69 -6.35 -0.36
N GLU A 25 7.39 -7.48 -0.42
CA GLU A 25 7.91 -8.13 0.80
C GLU A 25 8.88 -7.22 1.57
N ARG A 26 9.75 -6.51 0.86
CA ARG A 26 10.64 -5.53 1.50
C ARG A 26 9.87 -4.38 2.14
N LEU A 27 8.77 -3.97 1.52
CA LEU A 27 7.86 -2.96 2.10
C LEU A 27 7.24 -3.45 3.41
N VAL A 28 6.76 -4.70 3.43
CA VAL A 28 6.25 -5.36 4.65
C VAL A 28 7.33 -5.42 5.73
N GLY A 29 8.54 -5.86 5.39
CA GLY A 29 9.66 -5.90 6.33
C GLY A 29 9.96 -4.51 6.93
N ARG A 30 9.97 -3.47 6.09
CA ARG A 30 10.19 -2.09 6.57
C ARG A 30 9.05 -1.58 7.45
N ALA A 31 7.81 -1.92 7.13
CA ALA A 31 6.66 -1.58 7.97
C ALA A 31 6.77 -2.25 9.36
N LEU A 32 7.14 -3.53 9.44
CA LEU A 32 7.35 -4.25 10.70
C LEU A 32 8.45 -3.62 11.56
N GLU A 33 9.56 -3.18 10.97
CA GLU A 33 10.62 -2.45 11.69
C GLU A 33 10.08 -1.12 12.27
N LEU A 34 9.18 -0.42 11.56
CA LEU A 34 8.57 0.81 12.04
C LEU A 34 7.51 0.57 13.12
N VAL A 35 6.83 -0.57 13.08
CA VAL A 35 5.85 -0.97 14.12
C VAL A 35 6.56 -1.26 15.45
N ASP A 36 7.65 -2.01 15.40
CA ASP A 36 8.49 -2.33 16.57
C ASP A 36 7.67 -2.81 17.79
N GLY A 37 6.73 -3.74 17.55
CA GLY A 37 5.88 -4.33 18.59
C GLY A 37 4.87 -3.38 19.25
N ARG A 38 4.61 -2.20 18.68
CA ARG A 38 3.66 -1.23 19.21
C ARG A 38 2.24 -1.46 18.71
N PRO A 39 1.22 -1.26 19.54
CA PRO A 39 -0.19 -1.34 19.12
C PRO A 39 -0.56 -0.11 18.28
N LEU A 40 -0.36 -0.20 16.97
CA LEU A 40 -0.60 0.90 16.04
C LEU A 40 -1.86 0.69 15.21
N ARG A 41 -2.47 1.79 14.79
CA ARG A 41 -3.47 1.83 13.74
C ARG A 41 -2.75 2.01 12.39
N VAL A 42 -2.94 1.06 11.49
CA VAL A 42 -2.27 1.04 10.19
C VAL A 42 -3.30 1.20 9.07
N ALA A 43 -2.98 1.99 8.06
CA ALA A 43 -3.72 2.00 6.80
C ALA A 43 -2.86 1.34 5.71
N ASP A 44 -3.43 0.35 5.00
CA ASP A 44 -2.89 -0.23 3.78
C ASP A 44 -3.70 0.28 2.58
N VAL A 45 -3.12 1.22 1.83
CA VAL A 45 -3.82 1.95 0.77
C VAL A 45 -3.48 1.35 -0.59
N GLY A 46 -4.52 0.91 -1.32
CA GLY A 46 -4.36 0.11 -2.54
C GLY A 46 -3.93 -1.32 -2.19
N THR A 47 -4.71 -1.97 -1.33
CA THR A 47 -4.32 -3.24 -0.67
C THR A 47 -4.16 -4.42 -1.65
N GLY A 48 -4.81 -4.38 -2.82
CA GLY A 48 -4.77 -5.46 -3.78
C GLY A 48 -5.21 -6.80 -3.19
N THR A 49 -4.33 -7.77 -3.17
CA THR A 49 -4.57 -9.09 -2.56
C THR A 49 -4.53 -9.08 -1.02
N GLY A 50 -4.30 -7.94 -0.37
CA GLY A 50 -3.96 -7.89 1.05
C GLY A 50 -2.49 -8.22 1.34
N ALA A 51 -1.62 -8.15 0.33
CA ALA A 51 -0.22 -8.56 0.42
C ALA A 51 0.63 -7.74 1.41
N ILE A 52 0.13 -6.60 1.89
CA ILE A 52 0.74 -5.82 2.96
C ILE A 52 -0.03 -6.06 4.26
N ALA A 53 -1.34 -5.83 4.24
CA ALA A 53 -2.19 -5.90 5.44
C ALA A 53 -2.13 -7.27 6.13
N VAL A 54 -2.27 -8.37 5.38
CA VAL A 54 -2.35 -9.72 5.95
C VAL A 54 -1.04 -10.15 6.62
N PRO A 55 0.14 -10.06 5.96
CA PRO A 55 1.40 -10.40 6.63
C PRO A 55 1.70 -9.50 7.84
N LEU A 56 1.36 -8.21 7.78
CA LEU A 56 1.52 -7.32 8.94
C LEU A 56 0.67 -7.79 10.12
N ALA A 57 -0.60 -8.11 9.89
CA ALA A 57 -1.49 -8.58 10.95
C ALA A 57 -1.07 -9.93 11.54
N VAL A 58 -0.53 -10.85 10.71
CA VAL A 58 -0.03 -12.15 11.19
C VAL A 58 1.23 -11.98 12.05
N LYS A 59 2.18 -11.12 11.59
CA LYS A 59 3.49 -10.96 12.24
C LYS A 59 3.48 -9.98 13.41
N ALA A 60 2.48 -9.08 13.47
CA ALA A 60 2.32 -8.08 14.52
C ALA A 60 0.86 -8.10 15.02
N PRO A 61 0.54 -9.02 15.96
CA PRO A 61 -0.84 -9.28 16.40
C PRO A 61 -1.49 -8.12 17.16
N GLU A 62 -0.73 -7.14 17.58
CA GLU A 62 -1.18 -5.91 18.25
C GLU A 62 -1.74 -4.85 17.29
N LEU A 63 -1.56 -5.01 15.97
CA LEU A 63 -2.02 -4.06 14.98
C LEU A 63 -3.53 -4.15 14.73
N VAL A 64 -4.14 -2.98 14.50
CA VAL A 64 -5.44 -2.84 13.84
C VAL A 64 -5.21 -2.21 12.47
N ILE A 65 -5.58 -2.93 11.41
CA ILE A 65 -5.27 -2.54 10.04
C ILE A 65 -6.56 -2.23 9.29
N TRP A 66 -6.61 -1.06 8.67
CA TRP A 66 -7.63 -0.68 7.72
C TRP A 66 -7.04 -0.71 6.31
N ALA A 67 -7.69 -1.44 5.42
CA ALA A 67 -7.21 -1.63 4.06
C ALA A 67 -8.24 -1.11 3.06
N SER A 68 -7.82 -0.36 2.06
CA SER A 68 -8.70 0.18 1.02
C SER A 68 -8.23 -0.21 -0.38
N ASP A 69 -9.19 -0.42 -1.27
CA ASP A 69 -8.95 -0.57 -2.70
C ASP A 69 -10.19 -0.13 -3.48
N THR A 70 -10.00 0.43 -4.67
CA THR A 70 -11.11 0.79 -5.57
C THR A 70 -11.68 -0.41 -6.30
N ASN A 71 -10.85 -1.45 -6.56
CA ASN A 71 -11.23 -2.65 -7.28
C ASN A 71 -12.01 -3.61 -6.35
N PRO A 72 -13.28 -3.93 -6.65
CA PRO A 72 -14.09 -4.85 -5.84
C PRO A 72 -13.50 -6.27 -5.78
N ASP A 73 -12.81 -6.72 -6.82
CA ASP A 73 -12.13 -8.01 -6.83
C ASP A 73 -10.95 -8.04 -5.84
N ALA A 74 -10.20 -6.94 -5.75
CA ALA A 74 -9.14 -6.78 -4.77
C ALA A 74 -9.70 -6.79 -3.33
N VAL A 75 -10.78 -6.05 -3.08
CA VAL A 75 -11.48 -6.04 -1.78
C VAL A 75 -11.94 -7.44 -1.38
N ALA A 76 -12.59 -8.17 -2.29
CA ALA A 76 -13.06 -9.53 -2.03
C ALA A 76 -11.89 -10.48 -1.73
N LEU A 77 -10.81 -10.36 -2.51
CA LEU A 77 -9.62 -11.21 -2.37
C LEU A 77 -8.85 -10.91 -1.08
N ALA A 78 -8.69 -9.64 -0.72
CA ALA A 78 -8.04 -9.25 0.54
C ALA A 78 -8.81 -9.73 1.77
N ARG A 79 -10.16 -9.68 1.74
CA ARG A 79 -11.01 -10.26 2.81
C ARG A 79 -10.82 -11.76 2.93
N ALA A 80 -10.87 -12.48 1.80
CA ALA A 80 -10.66 -13.93 1.79
C ALA A 80 -9.26 -14.30 2.31
N ASN A 81 -8.24 -13.51 2.00
CA ASN A 81 -6.88 -13.71 2.50
C ASN A 81 -6.76 -13.40 4.01
N ALA A 82 -7.47 -12.40 4.52
CA ALA A 82 -7.53 -12.14 5.96
C ALA A 82 -8.22 -13.28 6.72
N GLU A 83 -9.31 -13.84 6.18
CA GLU A 83 -9.98 -15.01 6.72
C GLU A 83 -9.09 -16.25 6.69
N LEU A 84 -8.46 -16.53 5.53
CA LEU A 84 -7.56 -17.69 5.35
C LEU A 84 -6.42 -17.70 6.37
N ASN A 85 -5.90 -16.54 6.73
CA ASN A 85 -4.79 -16.39 7.67
C ASN A 85 -5.24 -16.10 9.12
N GLY A 86 -6.57 -16.13 9.42
CA GLY A 86 -7.09 -15.96 10.77
C GLY A 86 -6.90 -14.56 11.37
N VAL A 87 -6.91 -13.51 10.53
CA VAL A 87 -6.70 -12.12 10.96
C VAL A 87 -7.86 -11.18 10.59
N ALA A 88 -9.00 -11.73 10.17
CA ALA A 88 -10.16 -10.93 9.73
C ALA A 88 -10.78 -10.07 10.85
N ASP A 89 -10.52 -10.39 12.10
CA ASP A 89 -10.94 -9.59 13.27
C ASP A 89 -10.16 -8.29 13.41
N ARG A 90 -8.98 -8.17 12.80
CA ARG A 90 -8.06 -7.04 12.90
C ARG A 90 -7.72 -6.38 11.56
N VAL A 91 -8.10 -7.00 10.43
CA VAL A 91 -7.92 -6.46 9.08
C VAL A 91 -9.27 -6.08 8.49
N HIS A 92 -9.58 -4.79 8.51
CA HIS A 92 -10.85 -4.23 8.04
C HIS A 92 -10.71 -3.73 6.60
N VAL A 93 -11.20 -4.52 5.64
CA VAL A 93 -11.09 -4.18 4.20
C VAL A 93 -12.32 -3.43 3.72
N VAL A 94 -12.14 -2.24 3.13
CA VAL A 94 -13.19 -1.33 2.67
C VAL A 94 -12.97 -0.98 1.20
N GLN A 95 -14.05 -0.97 0.42
CA GLN A 95 -13.97 -0.48 -0.95
C GLN A 95 -14.02 1.05 -0.98
N GLY A 96 -13.06 1.66 -1.67
CA GLY A 96 -13.03 3.11 -1.92
C GLY A 96 -11.67 3.62 -2.34
N ASP A 97 -11.61 4.92 -2.59
CA ASP A 97 -10.42 5.58 -3.14
C ASP A 97 -9.49 6.08 -2.03
N LEU A 98 -8.25 5.63 -2.07
CA LEU A 98 -7.19 6.01 -1.14
C LEU A 98 -7.65 5.95 0.34
N LEU A 99 -7.61 7.08 1.05
CA LEU A 99 -7.96 7.20 2.46
C LEU A 99 -9.44 7.57 2.72
N ASP A 100 -10.18 7.93 1.68
CA ASP A 100 -11.55 8.46 1.82
C ASP A 100 -12.52 7.54 2.60
N PRO A 101 -12.51 6.20 2.40
CA PRO A 101 -13.43 5.33 3.14
C PRO A 101 -12.94 4.96 4.54
N LEU A 102 -11.71 5.36 4.91
CA LEU A 102 -11.07 4.89 6.15
C LEU A 102 -11.35 5.82 7.33
N PRO A 103 -11.61 5.27 8.54
CA PRO A 103 -12.00 6.06 9.70
C PRO A 103 -10.82 6.64 10.46
N GLY A 104 -10.76 7.95 10.60
CA GLY A 104 -9.84 8.67 11.50
C GLY A 104 -8.40 8.70 11.03
N ALA A 105 -7.48 8.95 11.96
CA ALA A 105 -6.05 9.04 11.69
C ALA A 105 -5.31 7.73 11.99
N PHE A 106 -4.14 7.56 11.35
CA PHE A 106 -3.31 6.38 11.41
C PHE A 106 -1.90 6.70 11.90
N ASP A 107 -1.31 5.76 12.62
CA ASP A 107 0.08 5.85 13.09
C ASP A 107 1.07 5.46 11.98
N LEU A 108 0.63 4.57 11.08
CA LEU A 108 1.38 4.16 9.92
C LEU A 108 0.44 4.07 8.72
N ILE A 109 0.77 4.75 7.63
CA ILE A 109 0.13 4.57 6.33
C ILE A 109 1.14 3.89 5.42
N VAL A 110 0.75 2.75 4.85
CA VAL A 110 1.58 2.00 3.88
C VAL A 110 0.87 1.99 2.53
N ALA A 111 1.61 2.22 1.45
CA ALA A 111 1.03 2.20 0.11
C ALA A 111 2.03 1.69 -0.94
N ASN A 112 1.53 0.78 -1.78
CA ASN A 112 2.18 0.35 -3.01
C ASN A 112 1.22 0.58 -4.19
N LEU A 113 1.01 1.85 -4.54
CA LEU A 113 0.07 2.28 -5.58
C LEU A 113 0.70 2.16 -6.98
N PRO A 114 -0.09 2.18 -8.06
CA PRO A 114 0.43 2.33 -9.42
C PRO A 114 1.33 3.56 -9.52
N TYR A 115 2.53 3.41 -10.09
CA TYR A 115 3.53 4.47 -10.15
C TYR A 115 4.31 4.55 -11.46
N LEU A 116 4.03 3.69 -12.43
CA LEU A 116 4.65 3.82 -13.75
C LEU A 116 3.81 4.75 -14.64
N ALA A 117 4.46 5.66 -15.35
CA ALA A 117 3.79 6.44 -16.38
C ALA A 117 3.32 5.50 -17.50
N GLU A 118 2.16 5.77 -18.09
CA GLU A 118 1.62 4.96 -19.20
C GLU A 118 2.57 4.88 -20.40
N SER A 119 3.44 5.88 -20.57
CA SER A 119 4.47 5.89 -21.60
C SER A 119 5.65 4.94 -21.35
N LEU A 120 5.76 4.38 -20.14
CA LEU A 120 6.86 3.50 -19.71
C LEU A 120 6.40 2.05 -19.65
N HIS A 121 6.06 1.49 -20.82
CA HIS A 121 5.70 0.07 -20.89
C HIS A 121 6.83 -0.83 -20.40
N ASP A 122 6.49 -1.82 -19.55
CA ASP A 122 7.43 -2.80 -19.02
C ASP A 122 6.80 -4.20 -19.08
N ALA A 123 7.31 -5.03 -19.98
CA ALA A 123 6.83 -6.38 -20.24
C ALA A 123 6.79 -7.31 -19.01
N ARG A 124 7.48 -6.95 -17.92
CA ARG A 124 7.43 -7.70 -16.65
C ARG A 124 6.05 -7.63 -15.97
N TYR A 125 5.19 -6.74 -16.43
CA TYR A 125 3.85 -6.51 -15.87
C TYR A 125 2.71 -6.84 -16.82
N ASP A 126 3.00 -7.48 -17.98
CA ASP A 126 1.97 -7.78 -18.99
C ASP A 126 0.88 -8.75 -18.51
N ASP A 127 1.16 -9.52 -17.46
CA ASP A 127 0.19 -10.43 -16.82
C ASP A 127 -0.70 -9.74 -15.77
N ASP A 128 -0.39 -8.51 -15.41
CA ASP A 128 -1.19 -7.72 -14.45
C ASP A 128 -2.11 -6.72 -15.19
N PRO A 129 -3.28 -6.35 -14.62
CA PRO A 129 -4.12 -5.31 -15.21
C PRO A 129 -3.35 -3.98 -15.32
N PRO A 130 -3.43 -3.27 -16.47
CA PRO A 130 -2.69 -2.02 -16.65
C PRO A 130 -2.93 -0.97 -15.56
N GLU A 131 -4.15 -0.87 -15.06
CA GLU A 131 -4.57 0.09 -14.04
C GLU A 131 -3.93 -0.12 -12.65
N VAL A 132 -3.37 -1.32 -12.39
CA VAL A 132 -2.66 -1.60 -11.13
C VAL A 132 -1.15 -1.34 -11.25
N ILE A 133 -0.67 -1.05 -12.45
CA ILE A 133 0.74 -0.81 -12.76
C ILE A 133 0.98 0.64 -13.15
N TYR A 134 0.13 1.16 -14.05
CA TYR A 134 0.31 2.46 -14.66
C TYR A 134 -0.61 3.50 -14.02
N ALA A 135 -0.09 4.71 -13.88
CA ALA A 135 -0.86 5.86 -13.44
C ALA A 135 -0.76 7.00 -14.47
N PRO A 136 -1.79 7.87 -14.54
CA PRO A 136 -1.82 8.99 -15.49
C PRO A 136 -0.63 9.92 -15.39
N GLY A 137 -0.34 10.61 -16.49
CA GLY A 137 0.69 11.63 -16.57
C GLY A 137 2.09 11.06 -16.34
N ASP A 138 2.73 11.50 -15.28
CA ASP A 138 4.09 11.09 -14.89
C ASP A 138 4.13 9.84 -13.99
N GLY A 139 2.98 9.22 -13.75
CA GLY A 139 2.87 8.03 -12.90
C GLY A 139 2.72 8.33 -11.41
N LEU A 140 2.78 9.58 -10.94
CA LEU A 140 2.80 9.92 -9.52
C LEU A 140 1.51 10.53 -8.98
N ASP A 141 0.44 10.57 -9.77
CA ASP A 141 -0.80 11.21 -9.38
C ASP A 141 -1.40 10.62 -8.09
N HIS A 142 -1.47 9.29 -8.00
CA HIS A 142 -1.98 8.62 -6.80
C HIS A 142 -1.21 8.99 -5.53
N TYR A 143 0.11 9.08 -5.61
CA TYR A 143 0.93 9.49 -4.45
C TYR A 143 0.73 10.96 -4.09
N ARG A 144 0.61 11.86 -5.08
CA ARG A 144 0.30 13.27 -4.80
C ARG A 144 -1.05 13.43 -4.12
N ARG A 145 -2.06 12.69 -4.56
CA ARG A 145 -3.39 12.67 -3.95
C ARG A 145 -3.34 12.11 -2.53
N LEU A 146 -2.67 10.97 -2.33
CA LEU A 146 -2.48 10.36 -1.00
C LEU A 146 -1.82 11.33 -0.03
N LEU A 147 -0.70 11.93 -0.40
CA LEU A 147 0.03 12.88 0.46
C LEU A 147 -0.77 14.15 0.71
N GLY A 148 -1.51 14.64 -0.30
CA GLY A 148 -2.43 15.77 -0.15
C GLY A 148 -3.56 15.47 0.85
N ALA A 149 -4.14 14.29 0.81
CA ALA A 149 -5.16 13.84 1.77
C ALA A 149 -4.58 13.74 3.20
N CYS A 150 -3.37 13.19 3.36
CA CYS A 150 -2.68 13.14 4.65
C CYS A 150 -2.49 14.53 5.27
N GLU A 151 -2.08 15.51 4.46
CA GLU A 151 -1.85 16.89 4.92
C GLU A 151 -3.16 17.62 5.26
N ALA A 152 -4.14 17.56 4.36
CA ALA A 152 -5.41 18.28 4.50
C ALA A 152 -6.31 17.69 5.58
N GLY A 153 -6.41 16.36 5.63
CA GLY A 153 -7.33 15.63 6.50
C GLY A 153 -6.76 15.33 7.90
N LYS A 154 -5.51 15.66 8.18
CA LYS A 154 -4.81 15.23 9.41
C LYS A 154 -4.95 13.74 9.66
N LEU A 155 -4.84 12.94 8.58
CA LEU A 155 -5.03 11.48 8.60
C LEU A 155 -3.80 10.71 9.11
N VAL A 156 -2.72 11.42 9.47
CA VAL A 156 -1.54 10.87 10.13
C VAL A 156 -1.48 11.43 11.54
N THR A 157 -1.33 10.56 12.54
CA THR A 157 -1.19 10.98 13.95
C THR A 157 0.11 11.77 14.17
N PRO A 158 0.21 12.60 15.23
CA PRO A 158 1.48 13.21 15.58
C PRO A 158 2.59 12.16 15.77
N GLY A 159 3.66 12.26 14.99
CA GLY A 159 4.74 11.27 14.98
C GLY A 159 4.46 10.03 14.11
N GLY A 160 3.30 9.95 13.48
CA GLY A 160 2.97 8.90 12.54
C GLY A 160 3.81 8.96 11.26
N VAL A 161 3.80 7.88 10.51
CA VAL A 161 4.68 7.66 9.35
C VAL A 161 3.88 7.31 8.11
N VAL A 162 4.28 7.85 6.96
CA VAL A 162 3.83 7.41 5.64
C VAL A 162 4.98 6.65 4.97
N LEU A 163 4.73 5.39 4.64
CA LEU A 163 5.67 4.49 3.97
C LEU A 163 5.15 4.14 2.59
N ILE A 164 5.85 4.53 1.55
CA ILE A 164 5.46 4.26 0.17
C ILE A 164 6.53 3.50 -0.60
N GLN A 165 6.09 2.63 -1.48
CA GLN A 165 6.96 2.01 -2.48
C GLN A 165 6.90 2.82 -3.77
N PHE A 166 8.06 3.21 -4.28
CA PHE A 166 8.16 3.96 -5.52
C PHE A 166 9.31 3.43 -6.37
N HIS A 167 9.04 3.04 -7.61
CA HIS A 167 9.99 2.49 -8.57
C HIS A 167 10.92 1.44 -7.92
N ARG A 168 12.22 1.70 -7.76
CA ARG A 168 13.20 0.79 -7.13
C ARG A 168 13.51 1.15 -5.66
N LYS A 169 12.77 2.09 -5.08
CA LYS A 169 13.01 2.61 -3.73
C LYS A 169 11.76 2.50 -2.87
N ILE A 170 11.97 2.30 -1.59
CA ILE A 170 10.96 2.49 -0.56
C ILE A 170 11.25 3.85 0.06
N LEU A 171 10.25 4.72 0.07
CA LEU A 171 10.34 6.05 0.66
C LEU A 171 9.52 6.10 1.94
N THR A 172 10.06 6.75 2.95
CA THR A 172 9.46 6.89 4.28
C THR A 172 9.50 8.34 4.71
N ALA A 173 8.40 8.86 5.26
CA ALA A 173 8.36 10.19 5.86
C ALA A 173 7.43 10.22 7.07
N ASN A 174 7.78 10.99 8.09
CA ASN A 174 6.88 11.37 9.16
C ASN A 174 5.89 12.45 8.68
N CYS A 175 4.79 12.66 9.40
CA CYS A 175 3.75 13.60 8.96
C CYS A 175 4.27 15.04 8.75
N TRP A 176 5.28 15.48 9.49
CA TRP A 176 5.94 16.79 9.33
C TRP A 176 6.94 16.82 8.16
N GLU A 177 7.34 15.66 7.61
CA GLU A 177 8.25 15.52 6.45
C GLU A 177 7.51 15.29 5.11
N LEU A 178 6.19 15.24 5.07
CA LEU A 178 5.40 14.94 3.88
C LEU A 178 5.73 15.87 2.71
N LYS A 179 5.98 17.16 2.97
CA LYS A 179 6.40 18.11 1.93
C LYS A 179 7.75 17.76 1.33
N ALA A 180 8.70 17.29 2.16
CA ALA A 180 10.01 16.84 1.70
C ALA A 180 9.88 15.54 0.86
N LEU A 181 8.99 14.64 1.25
CA LEU A 181 8.68 13.43 0.47
C LEU A 181 8.11 13.79 -0.91
N ARG A 182 7.17 14.74 -0.98
CA ARG A 182 6.64 15.26 -2.25
C ARG A 182 7.74 15.83 -3.14
N ALA A 183 8.57 16.73 -2.59
CA ALA A 183 9.70 17.31 -3.32
C ALA A 183 10.67 16.24 -3.84
N ARG A 184 10.90 15.17 -3.04
CA ARG A 184 11.74 14.04 -3.42
C ARG A 184 11.14 13.21 -4.55
N LEU A 185 9.83 12.98 -4.57
CA LEU A 185 9.15 12.31 -5.70
C LEU A 185 9.32 13.12 -6.99
N ASP A 186 9.15 14.42 -6.93
CA ASP A 186 9.31 15.32 -8.09
C ASP A 186 10.77 15.37 -8.60
N GLU A 187 11.77 15.31 -7.73
CA GLU A 187 13.18 15.20 -8.10
C GLU A 187 13.48 13.87 -8.81
N LEU A 188 12.98 12.77 -8.28
CA LEU A 188 13.20 11.43 -8.85
C LEU A 188 12.59 11.32 -10.24
N GLN A 189 11.46 11.96 -10.47
CA GLN A 189 10.83 12.04 -11.77
C GLN A 189 11.67 12.84 -12.77
N ARG A 190 12.14 14.04 -12.38
CA ARG A 190 12.99 14.88 -13.26
C ARG A 190 14.29 14.19 -13.63
N ALA A 191 14.83 13.33 -12.79
CA ALA A 191 16.04 12.56 -13.04
C ALA A 191 15.80 11.32 -13.94
N ALA A 192 14.55 10.93 -14.16
CA ALA A 192 14.17 9.77 -14.97
C ALA A 192 13.66 10.17 -16.38
N ALA A 193 13.40 11.47 -16.61
CA ALA A 193 13.00 12.06 -17.89
C ALA A 193 14.19 12.44 -18.75
#